data_9375698907a0a47c57b9e98e2f5eade8
#
_entry.id   9375698907a0a47c57b9e98e2f5eade8
#
_cell.length_a   1.000
_cell.length_b   1.000
_cell.length_c   1.000
_cell.angle_alpha   90.00
_cell.angle_beta   90.00
_cell.angle_gamma   90.00
#
_symmetry.space_group_name_H-M   'P 1'
#
loop_
_entity.id
_entity.type
_entity.pdbx_description
1 polymer ?
#
loop_
_entity_poly.entity_id
_entity_poly.type
_entity_poly.pdbx_seq_one_letter_code
_entity_poly.pdbx_strand_id
1 'polypeptide(L)'
;MGPQPDLRFNLNTDANPHPQEALRARPVSRRTAARAAPLGLGIDAGGTQTRWALATAAGELLAEGQVGGLSAVLMGTRAGQQALRDGFAELAAQVLEVAQPATVRAGLTGFGGDVAELAGLISAPLNLPAACVALSTDIEVAYLDVFAPGQGYLVYAGTGSIGGFLTEDGRFERVGGRGGLLDDGGSGYWIAREALRQIWRAEDEAPGAWRHSAMAREVLEHVGGSDWAHTRRFLYGVDRGEVGRLALAVAGAAGSDASALQLLQQAGAELGRLARILVQRFGPRPVALAGRVLQLHPVIEQACRAEIPSSVTVQTRISRGHHAAARIAARPLLEPAQAQAPLSLTPR
;
A
#
# COMPACT_ATOMS: atom_id res chain seq x y z
N MET A 1 1.97 -39.48 -52.48
CA MET A 1 0.88 -38.57 -52.13
C MET A 1 0.10 -39.21 -51.01
N GLY A 2 0.44 -38.92 -49.77
CA GLY A 2 -0.24 -39.38 -48.56
C GLY A 2 -0.80 -38.16 -47.84
N PRO A 3 -1.93 -38.26 -47.14
CA PRO A 3 -2.62 -37.11 -46.56
C PRO A 3 -1.97 -36.68 -45.25
N GLN A 4 -1.92 -35.35 -45.04
CA GLN A 4 -1.54 -34.73 -43.79
C GLN A 4 -2.59 -34.95 -42.70
N PRO A 5 -2.22 -35.08 -41.43
CA PRO A 5 -3.17 -35.13 -40.33
C PRO A 5 -3.68 -33.75 -39.90
N ASP A 6 -4.98 -33.63 -39.84
CA ASP A 6 -5.75 -32.52 -39.26
C ASP A 6 -5.44 -32.38 -37.75
N LEU A 7 -4.78 -31.32 -37.35
CA LEU A 7 -4.69 -30.92 -35.96
C LEU A 7 -5.86 -30.01 -35.59
N ARG A 8 -6.96 -30.61 -35.15
CA ARG A 8 -8.06 -29.89 -34.50
C ARG A 8 -7.65 -29.62 -33.06
N PHE A 9 -7.37 -28.35 -32.76
CA PHE A 9 -7.28 -27.88 -31.39
C PHE A 9 -8.67 -27.88 -30.75
N ASN A 10 -8.83 -28.76 -29.78
CA ASN A 10 -10.01 -28.81 -28.92
C ASN A 10 -9.89 -27.67 -27.90
N LEU A 11 -10.65 -26.59 -28.09
CA LEU A 11 -10.85 -25.56 -27.08
C LEU A 11 -11.78 -26.15 -26.01
N ASN A 12 -11.17 -26.71 -24.98
CA ASN A 12 -11.88 -27.06 -23.76
C ASN A 12 -12.07 -25.76 -22.97
N THR A 13 -13.28 -25.22 -22.99
CA THR A 13 -13.72 -24.10 -22.18
C THR A 13 -13.92 -24.59 -20.75
N ASP A 14 -12.85 -24.75 -20.00
CA ASP A 14 -12.94 -24.81 -18.54
C ASP A 14 -12.97 -23.36 -18.00
N ALA A 15 -14.18 -22.94 -17.67
CA ALA A 15 -14.44 -21.75 -16.89
C ALA A 15 -13.70 -21.86 -15.56
N ASN A 16 -12.64 -21.10 -15.45
CA ASN A 16 -11.90 -20.95 -14.20
C ASN A 16 -12.78 -20.12 -13.24
N PRO A 17 -13.32 -20.69 -12.14
CA PRO A 17 -14.05 -19.91 -11.18
C PRO A 17 -13.03 -18.96 -10.49
N HIS A 18 -13.36 -17.66 -10.46
CA HIS A 18 -12.64 -16.68 -9.66
C HIS A 18 -12.45 -17.22 -8.24
N PRO A 19 -11.23 -17.28 -7.72
CA PRO A 19 -11.01 -17.61 -6.31
C PRO A 19 -11.30 -16.37 -5.46
N GLN A 20 -12.58 -16.12 -5.17
CA GLN A 20 -12.97 -15.46 -3.93
C GLN A 20 -12.95 -16.50 -2.80
N GLU A 21 -11.84 -17.18 -2.63
CA GLU A 21 -11.57 -17.84 -1.37
C GLU A 21 -11.15 -16.77 -0.37
N ALA A 22 -12.11 -16.39 0.49
CA ALA A 22 -11.81 -15.71 1.75
C ALA A 22 -10.64 -16.48 2.41
N LEU A 23 -9.48 -15.84 2.48
CA LEU A 23 -8.35 -16.34 3.27
C LEU A 23 -8.83 -16.43 4.72
N ARG A 24 -9.37 -17.58 5.10
CA ARG A 24 -9.69 -17.88 6.50
C ARG A 24 -8.41 -17.79 7.31
N ALA A 25 -8.49 -17.19 8.48
CA ALA A 25 -7.41 -17.14 9.45
C ALA A 25 -6.73 -18.51 9.54
N ARG A 26 -5.42 -18.58 9.27
CA ARG A 26 -4.65 -19.81 9.45
C ARG A 26 -4.22 -19.89 10.91
N PRO A 27 -4.75 -20.84 11.70
CA PRO A 27 -4.31 -21.02 13.06
C PRO A 27 -2.92 -21.69 13.06
N VAL A 28 -1.96 -21.03 13.68
CA VAL A 28 -0.70 -21.68 14.07
C VAL A 28 -1.01 -22.50 15.32
N SER A 29 -0.80 -23.81 15.27
CA SER A 29 -0.99 -24.87 16.26
C SER A 29 -1.30 -24.43 17.71
N ARG A 30 -2.45 -24.90 18.24
CA ARG A 30 -2.85 -24.78 19.65
C ARG A 30 -1.82 -25.42 20.57
N ARG A 31 -1.14 -24.62 21.35
CA ARG A 31 -0.50 -25.07 22.62
C ARG A 31 -1.36 -24.60 23.79
N THR A 32 -1.62 -25.56 24.68
CA THR A 32 -2.39 -25.55 25.93
C THR A 32 -2.41 -24.25 26.74
N ALA A 33 -3.59 -23.95 27.29
CA ALA A 33 -3.95 -22.78 28.08
C ALA A 33 -3.12 -22.63 29.37
N ALA A 34 -2.01 -21.89 29.24
CA ALA A 34 -1.52 -21.04 30.32
C ALA A 34 -2.25 -19.69 30.13
N ARG A 35 -2.59 -18.96 31.22
CA ARG A 35 -3.24 -17.64 31.24
C ARG A 35 -2.70 -16.82 30.05
N ALA A 36 -3.53 -16.68 29.02
CA ALA A 36 -3.09 -16.22 27.71
C ALA A 36 -2.35 -14.89 27.87
N ALA A 37 -1.08 -14.87 27.50
CA ALA A 37 -0.29 -13.64 27.53
C ALA A 37 -1.02 -12.60 26.68
N PRO A 38 -1.10 -11.34 27.14
CA PRO A 38 -1.83 -10.30 26.45
C PRO A 38 -1.31 -10.14 25.03
N LEU A 39 -2.24 -10.03 24.06
CA LEU A 39 -1.96 -9.95 22.62
C LEU A 39 -2.08 -8.53 22.11
N GLY A 40 -1.19 -8.15 21.20
CA GLY A 40 -1.29 -6.92 20.42
C GLY A 40 -1.91 -7.19 19.06
N LEU A 41 -2.90 -6.38 18.68
CA LEU A 41 -3.47 -6.34 17.34
C LEU A 41 -2.83 -5.24 16.53
N GLY A 42 -2.28 -5.59 15.37
CA GLY A 42 -1.78 -4.64 14.37
C GLY A 42 -2.74 -4.54 13.20
N ILE A 43 -3.04 -3.33 12.76
CA ILE A 43 -3.89 -3.04 11.61
C ILE A 43 -3.13 -2.13 10.65
N ASP A 44 -3.11 -2.49 9.36
CA ASP A 44 -2.62 -1.68 8.25
C ASP A 44 -3.79 -1.46 7.28
N ALA A 45 -4.42 -0.29 7.40
CA ALA A 45 -5.68 0.05 6.74
C ALA A 45 -5.44 0.93 5.52
N GLY A 46 -5.38 0.30 4.36
CA GLY A 46 -5.28 0.95 3.05
C GLY A 46 -6.62 1.25 2.40
N GLY A 47 -6.60 2.00 1.30
CA GLY A 47 -7.83 2.34 0.54
C GLY A 47 -8.47 1.16 -0.20
N THR A 48 -7.69 0.14 -0.58
CA THR A 48 -8.17 -1.02 -1.32
C THR A 48 -8.29 -2.26 -0.44
N GLN A 49 -7.44 -2.39 0.56
CA GLN A 49 -7.32 -3.56 1.43
C GLN A 49 -6.86 -3.14 2.81
N THR A 50 -7.39 -3.75 3.84
CA THR A 50 -6.94 -3.66 5.23
C THR A 50 -6.44 -5.02 5.68
N ARG A 51 -5.23 -5.05 6.24
CA ARG A 51 -4.62 -6.26 6.81
C ARG A 51 -4.51 -6.13 8.31
N TRP A 52 -4.65 -7.26 9.00
CA TRP A 52 -4.47 -7.33 10.44
C TRP A 52 -3.59 -8.51 10.84
N ALA A 53 -2.94 -8.41 11.99
CA ALA A 53 -2.20 -9.50 12.61
C ALA A 53 -2.32 -9.43 14.13
N LEU A 54 -2.26 -10.60 14.79
CA LEU A 54 -2.13 -10.75 16.24
C LEU A 54 -0.73 -11.20 16.58
N ALA A 55 -0.11 -10.54 17.57
CA ALA A 55 1.21 -10.91 18.08
C ALA A 55 1.22 -11.07 19.60
N THR A 56 2.10 -11.96 20.08
CA THR A 56 2.44 -12.08 21.51
C THR A 56 3.43 -11.00 21.93
N ALA A 57 3.59 -10.79 23.23
CA ALA A 57 4.62 -9.90 23.80
C ALA A 57 6.05 -10.30 23.39
N ALA A 58 6.29 -11.58 23.07
CA ALA A 58 7.57 -12.06 22.54
C ALA A 58 7.75 -11.74 21.04
N GLY A 59 6.73 -11.14 20.37
CA GLY A 59 6.76 -10.78 18.96
C GLY A 59 6.40 -11.92 18.00
N GLU A 60 5.94 -13.06 18.50
CA GLU A 60 5.45 -14.17 17.69
C GLU A 60 4.07 -13.81 17.10
N LEU A 61 3.89 -14.03 15.81
CA LEU A 61 2.60 -13.85 15.13
C LEU A 61 1.74 -15.10 15.34
N LEU A 62 0.53 -14.90 15.84
CA LEU A 62 -0.44 -15.98 16.10
C LEU A 62 -1.41 -16.17 14.94
N ALA A 63 -1.84 -15.09 14.33
CA ALA A 63 -2.76 -15.10 13.19
C ALA A 63 -2.62 -13.80 12.40
N GLU A 64 -3.08 -13.84 11.16
CA GLU A 64 -3.24 -12.69 10.29
C GLU A 64 -4.46 -12.87 9.40
N GLY A 65 -5.00 -11.77 8.89
CA GLY A 65 -6.13 -11.79 7.98
C GLY A 65 -6.28 -10.46 7.25
N GLN A 66 -7.35 -10.36 6.48
CA GLN A 66 -7.64 -9.18 5.69
C GLN A 66 -9.14 -8.96 5.53
N VAL A 67 -9.50 -7.68 5.33
CA VAL A 67 -10.84 -7.22 4.96
C VAL A 67 -10.74 -6.17 3.85
N GLY A 68 -11.87 -5.65 3.38
CA GLY A 68 -11.91 -4.52 2.42
C GLY A 68 -11.15 -3.28 2.91
N GLY A 69 -10.96 -2.29 2.02
CA GLY A 69 -10.24 -1.06 2.37
C GLY A 69 -10.96 -0.22 3.41
N LEU A 70 -10.25 0.19 4.47
CA LEU A 70 -10.76 0.98 5.61
C LEU A 70 -9.94 2.27 5.79
N SER A 71 -9.82 3.06 4.72
CA SER A 71 -9.09 4.34 4.76
C SER A 71 -9.80 5.37 5.65
N ALA A 72 -9.03 6.14 6.44
CA ALA A 72 -9.55 7.24 7.25
C ALA A 72 -10.21 8.36 6.42
N VAL A 73 -9.93 8.44 5.12
CA VAL A 73 -10.61 9.37 4.19
C VAL A 73 -12.13 9.15 4.16
N LEU A 74 -12.59 7.93 4.42
CA LEU A 74 -14.02 7.58 4.47
C LEU A 74 -14.77 8.31 5.59
N MET A 75 -14.08 8.81 6.63
CA MET A 75 -14.68 9.60 7.71
C MET A 75 -15.38 10.87 7.20
N GLY A 76 -15.01 11.39 6.05
CA GLY A 76 -15.56 12.62 5.47
C GLY A 76 -17.04 12.56 5.05
N THR A 77 -17.66 11.38 5.01
CA THR A 77 -19.06 11.20 4.60
C THR A 77 -19.80 10.21 5.50
N ARG A 78 -21.12 10.38 5.63
CA ARG A 78 -21.95 9.44 6.42
C ARG A 78 -21.90 8.00 5.88
N ALA A 79 -21.91 7.84 4.56
CA ALA A 79 -21.80 6.53 3.92
C ALA A 79 -20.43 5.89 4.20
N GLY A 80 -19.36 6.68 4.15
CA GLY A 80 -18.01 6.22 4.47
C GLY A 80 -17.84 5.85 5.94
N GLN A 81 -18.42 6.61 6.86
CA GLN A 81 -18.43 6.27 8.29
C GLN A 81 -19.19 4.96 8.55
N GLN A 82 -20.28 4.70 7.83
CA GLN A 82 -21.00 3.43 7.93
C GLN A 82 -20.14 2.29 7.40
N ALA A 83 -19.50 2.47 6.24
CA ALA A 83 -18.58 1.47 5.67
C ALA A 83 -17.41 1.15 6.61
N LEU A 84 -16.87 2.14 7.32
CA LEU A 84 -15.85 1.92 8.35
C LEU A 84 -16.40 1.11 9.53
N ARG A 85 -17.61 1.42 10.02
CA ARG A 85 -18.26 0.63 11.09
C ARG A 85 -18.41 -0.82 10.71
N ASP A 86 -18.96 -1.07 9.53
CA ASP A 86 -19.21 -2.44 9.04
C ASP A 86 -17.89 -3.20 8.83
N GLY A 87 -16.89 -2.55 8.21
CA GLY A 87 -15.60 -3.18 7.94
C GLY A 87 -14.77 -3.44 9.22
N PHE A 88 -14.78 -2.53 10.21
CA PHE A 88 -14.12 -2.81 11.49
C PHE A 88 -14.87 -3.86 12.31
N ALA A 89 -16.19 -3.97 12.18
CA ALA A 89 -16.95 -5.07 12.78
C ALA A 89 -16.58 -6.43 12.14
N GLU A 90 -16.44 -6.48 10.81
CA GLU A 90 -15.97 -7.67 10.10
C GLU A 90 -14.55 -8.06 10.54
N LEU A 91 -13.62 -7.10 10.60
CA LEU A 91 -12.26 -7.32 11.07
C LEU A 91 -12.26 -7.86 12.52
N ALA A 92 -13.03 -7.23 13.40
CA ALA A 92 -13.13 -7.66 14.79
C ALA A 92 -13.69 -9.07 14.91
N ALA A 93 -14.69 -9.45 14.11
CA ALA A 93 -15.23 -10.82 14.10
C ALA A 93 -14.13 -11.84 13.76
N GLN A 94 -13.33 -11.58 12.70
CA GLN A 94 -12.20 -12.46 12.34
C GLN A 94 -11.15 -12.55 13.45
N VAL A 95 -10.81 -11.43 14.09
CA VAL A 95 -9.83 -11.38 15.18
C VAL A 95 -10.32 -12.15 16.40
N LEU A 96 -11.58 -11.95 16.80
CA LEU A 96 -12.16 -12.56 18.00
C LEU A 96 -12.41 -14.07 17.85
N GLU A 97 -12.53 -14.59 16.63
CA GLU A 97 -12.50 -16.04 16.36
C GLU A 97 -11.16 -16.68 16.78
N VAL A 98 -10.08 -15.90 16.76
CA VAL A 98 -8.74 -16.38 17.15
C VAL A 98 -8.49 -16.12 18.63
N ALA A 99 -8.54 -14.84 19.05
CA ALA A 99 -8.30 -14.44 20.44
C ALA A 99 -8.71 -12.99 20.68
N GLN A 100 -8.93 -12.63 21.95
CA GLN A 100 -9.15 -11.27 22.41
C GLN A 100 -7.82 -10.50 22.46
N PRO A 101 -7.60 -9.40 21.70
CA PRO A 101 -6.45 -8.54 21.89
C PRO A 101 -6.59 -7.70 23.15
N ALA A 102 -5.48 -7.25 23.72
CA ALA A 102 -5.46 -6.32 24.84
C ALA A 102 -5.19 -4.87 24.39
N THR A 103 -4.46 -4.70 23.31
CA THR A 103 -4.11 -3.40 22.72
C THR A 103 -4.15 -3.47 21.20
N VAL A 104 -4.36 -2.32 20.58
CA VAL A 104 -4.39 -2.18 19.11
C VAL A 104 -3.44 -1.06 18.69
N ARG A 105 -2.68 -1.30 17.62
CA ARG A 105 -2.02 -0.25 16.86
C ARG A 105 -2.51 -0.30 15.42
N ALA A 106 -3.10 0.79 14.94
CA ALA A 106 -3.62 0.89 13.60
C ALA A 106 -2.94 2.02 12.82
N GLY A 107 -2.41 1.67 11.65
CA GLY A 107 -1.96 2.62 10.62
C GLY A 107 -3.05 2.77 9.56
N LEU A 108 -3.52 3.99 9.31
CA LEU A 108 -4.59 4.24 8.35
C LEU A 108 -4.15 5.23 7.28
N THR A 109 -4.39 4.88 6.03
CA THR A 109 -4.25 5.81 4.89
C THR A 109 -5.16 7.02 5.10
N GLY A 110 -4.60 8.22 4.93
CA GLY A 110 -5.35 9.47 5.09
C GLY A 110 -5.68 9.85 6.54
N PHE A 111 -5.06 9.19 7.53
CA PHE A 111 -5.20 9.58 8.92
C PHE A 111 -4.65 10.99 9.16
N GLY A 112 -5.44 11.82 9.83
CA GLY A 112 -5.11 13.22 10.12
C GLY A 112 -6.27 13.99 10.73
N GLY A 113 -7.34 13.26 11.12
CA GLY A 113 -8.58 13.83 11.67
C GLY A 113 -8.84 13.47 13.13
N ASP A 114 -10.10 13.28 13.47
CA ASP A 114 -10.55 12.98 14.82
C ASP A 114 -10.09 11.60 15.29
N VAL A 115 -9.10 11.61 16.19
CA VAL A 115 -8.53 10.41 16.80
C VAL A 115 -9.57 9.66 17.63
N ALA A 116 -10.44 10.36 18.36
CA ALA A 116 -11.37 9.76 19.31
C ALA A 116 -12.46 8.93 18.59
N GLU A 117 -13.03 9.47 17.50
CA GLU A 117 -14.06 8.80 16.74
C GLU A 117 -13.51 7.52 16.07
N LEU A 118 -12.38 7.60 15.38
CA LEU A 118 -11.74 6.42 14.76
C LEU A 118 -11.31 5.37 15.78
N ALA A 119 -10.74 5.79 16.90
CA ALA A 119 -10.39 4.86 17.99
C ALA A 119 -11.63 4.13 18.52
N GLY A 120 -12.76 4.85 18.65
CA GLY A 120 -14.05 4.27 19.03
C GLY A 120 -14.57 3.24 18.03
N LEU A 121 -14.46 3.52 16.71
CA LEU A 121 -14.90 2.58 15.67
C LEU A 121 -14.09 1.27 15.68
N ILE A 122 -12.80 1.33 16.03
CA ILE A 122 -11.93 0.15 16.12
C ILE A 122 -12.14 -0.59 17.44
N SER A 123 -12.24 0.13 18.55
CA SER A 123 -12.27 -0.45 19.90
C SER A 123 -13.61 -1.08 20.24
N ALA A 124 -14.71 -0.47 19.82
CA ALA A 124 -16.07 -0.92 20.19
C ALA A 124 -16.38 -2.37 19.76
N PRO A 125 -16.17 -2.79 18.50
CA PRO A 125 -16.44 -4.17 18.10
C PRO A 125 -15.48 -5.18 18.71
N LEU A 126 -14.31 -4.73 19.19
CA LEU A 126 -13.33 -5.56 19.91
C LEU A 126 -13.60 -5.62 21.42
N ASN A 127 -14.62 -4.94 21.93
CA ASN A 127 -14.89 -4.80 23.37
C ASN A 127 -13.69 -4.25 24.17
N LEU A 128 -12.98 -3.27 23.61
CA LEU A 128 -11.84 -2.62 24.22
C LEU A 128 -12.16 -1.16 24.60
N PRO A 129 -11.52 -0.60 25.63
CA PRO A 129 -11.49 0.85 25.84
C PRO A 129 -10.80 1.54 24.66
N ALA A 130 -11.29 2.69 24.22
CA ALA A 130 -10.64 3.47 23.14
C ALA A 130 -9.17 3.84 23.46
N ALA A 131 -8.83 4.00 24.75
CA ALA A 131 -7.46 4.23 25.20
C ALA A 131 -6.49 3.08 24.89
N CYS A 132 -6.99 1.87 24.60
CA CYS A 132 -6.17 0.73 24.17
C CYS A 132 -5.87 0.76 22.67
N VAL A 133 -6.36 1.76 21.92
CA VAL A 133 -6.15 1.90 20.47
C VAL A 133 -5.22 3.07 20.20
N ALA A 134 -4.02 2.78 19.67
CA ALA A 134 -3.09 3.78 19.17
C ALA A 134 -3.20 3.90 17.66
N LEU A 135 -3.45 5.12 17.16
CA LEU A 135 -3.59 5.43 15.74
C LEU A 135 -2.33 6.12 15.20
N SER A 136 -2.00 5.83 13.96
CA SER A 136 -0.94 6.50 13.19
C SER A 136 -1.28 6.44 11.69
N THR A 137 -0.42 7.03 10.86
CA THR A 137 -0.52 6.82 9.42
C THR A 137 -0.02 5.42 9.04
N ASP A 138 -0.51 4.90 7.92
CA ASP A 138 -0.03 3.64 7.32
C ASP A 138 1.48 3.68 7.04
N ILE A 139 2.01 4.85 6.66
CA ILE A 139 3.43 5.06 6.38
C ILE A 139 4.29 5.01 7.65
N GLU A 140 3.82 5.52 8.79
CA GLU A 140 4.53 5.37 10.07
C GLU A 140 4.64 3.91 10.48
N VAL A 141 3.58 3.14 10.29
CA VAL A 141 3.61 1.69 10.55
C VAL A 141 4.54 0.97 9.58
N ALA A 142 4.52 1.33 8.29
CA ALA A 142 5.45 0.79 7.29
C ALA A 142 6.92 1.17 7.60
N TYR A 143 7.18 2.36 8.12
CA TYR A 143 8.51 2.78 8.57
C TYR A 143 8.99 1.92 9.75
N LEU A 144 8.14 1.72 10.74
CA LEU A 144 8.45 0.94 11.94
C LEU A 144 8.63 -0.56 11.68
N ASP A 145 8.17 -1.06 10.53
CA ASP A 145 8.46 -2.43 10.06
C ASP A 145 9.94 -2.61 9.66
N VAL A 146 10.61 -1.53 9.29
CA VAL A 146 11.98 -1.56 8.75
C VAL A 146 13.00 -0.93 9.68
N PHE A 147 12.65 0.19 10.32
CA PHE A 147 13.55 1.00 11.12
C PHE A 147 12.97 1.35 12.49
N ALA A 148 13.82 1.43 13.50
CA ALA A 148 13.50 2.20 14.70
C ALA A 148 13.56 3.72 14.39
N PRO A 149 12.91 4.58 15.22
CA PRO A 149 13.01 6.01 15.07
C PRO A 149 14.47 6.48 14.95
N GLY A 150 14.74 7.40 14.05
CA GLY A 150 16.07 7.98 13.80
C GLY A 150 16.99 7.15 12.89
N GLN A 151 16.69 5.88 12.56
CA GLN A 151 17.67 4.96 11.99
C GLN A 151 17.73 4.87 10.47
N GLY A 152 16.75 5.39 9.74
CA GLY A 152 16.74 5.26 8.28
C GLY A 152 15.65 6.08 7.62
N TYR A 153 15.52 5.93 6.32
CA TYR A 153 14.49 6.57 5.50
C TYR A 153 13.67 5.52 4.77
N LEU A 154 12.36 5.69 4.76
CA LEU A 154 11.45 4.88 3.97
C LEU A 154 11.04 5.65 2.71
N VAL A 155 11.17 5.03 1.54
CA VAL A 155 10.48 5.45 0.30
C VAL A 155 9.46 4.39 -0.02
N TYR A 156 8.20 4.78 -0.01
CA TYR A 156 7.08 3.87 -0.26
C TYR A 156 6.34 4.26 -1.54
N ALA A 157 6.10 3.29 -2.40
CA ALA A 157 5.39 3.47 -3.67
C ALA A 157 4.32 2.39 -3.88
N GLY A 158 3.09 2.79 -3.72
CA GLY A 158 1.87 2.04 -4.01
C GLY A 158 1.00 2.78 -5.02
N THR A 159 -0.28 2.97 -4.73
CA THR A 159 -1.15 3.87 -5.51
C THR A 159 -0.64 5.31 -5.46
N GLY A 160 -0.16 5.78 -4.31
CA GLY A 160 0.62 7.02 -4.14
C GLY A 160 2.09 6.73 -3.83
N SER A 161 2.90 7.78 -3.67
CA SER A 161 4.31 7.67 -3.27
C SER A 161 4.67 8.70 -2.22
N ILE A 162 5.59 8.34 -1.30
CA ILE A 162 6.04 9.20 -0.21
C ILE A 162 7.42 8.78 0.28
N GLY A 163 8.25 9.76 0.65
CA GLY A 163 9.42 9.57 1.47
C GLY A 163 9.12 9.91 2.93
N GLY A 164 9.50 9.06 3.86
CA GLY A 164 9.23 9.20 5.28
C GLY A 164 10.47 9.04 6.16
N PHE A 165 10.53 9.82 7.23
CA PHE A 165 11.51 9.75 8.29
C PHE A 165 10.85 9.97 9.64
N LEU A 166 10.89 8.97 10.50
CA LEU A 166 10.48 9.12 11.90
C LEU A 166 11.71 9.50 12.72
N THR A 167 11.73 10.70 13.26
CA THR A 167 12.82 11.23 14.07
C THR A 167 12.90 10.51 15.43
N GLU A 168 14.02 10.64 16.15
CA GLU A 168 14.20 10.03 17.47
C GLU A 168 13.19 10.54 18.52
N ASP A 169 12.76 11.82 18.39
CA ASP A 169 11.73 12.44 19.21
C ASP A 169 10.29 12.13 18.75
N GLY A 170 10.13 11.22 17.80
CA GLY A 170 8.84 10.71 17.38
C GLY A 170 8.08 11.57 16.36
N ARG A 171 8.69 12.62 15.79
CA ARG A 171 8.08 13.41 14.71
C ARG A 171 8.22 12.71 13.39
N PHE A 172 7.14 12.68 12.60
CA PHE A 172 7.17 12.14 11.25
C PHE A 172 7.43 13.25 10.22
N GLU A 173 8.62 13.21 9.63
CA GLU A 173 9.02 14.10 8.54
C GLU A 173 8.74 13.44 7.19
N ARG A 174 8.13 14.18 6.27
CA ARG A 174 7.80 13.65 4.94
C ARG A 174 8.41 14.47 3.81
N VAL A 175 8.66 13.76 2.70
CA VAL A 175 9.01 14.32 1.39
C VAL A 175 8.05 13.73 0.35
N GLY A 176 7.43 14.55 -0.47
CA GLY A 176 6.35 14.12 -1.36
C GLY A 176 5.08 13.71 -0.60
N GLY A 177 4.34 12.77 -1.14
CA GLY A 177 3.07 12.29 -0.55
C GLY A 177 2.02 13.39 -0.46
N ARG A 178 1.92 14.22 -1.52
CA ARG A 178 0.98 15.35 -1.61
C ARG A 178 -0.32 14.99 -2.32
N GLY A 179 -0.46 13.75 -2.71
CA GLY A 179 -1.62 13.23 -3.43
C GLY A 179 -1.46 13.30 -4.95
N GLY A 180 -2.08 12.34 -5.65
CA GLY A 180 -1.89 12.14 -7.09
C GLY A 180 -2.39 13.28 -7.98
N LEU A 181 -3.23 14.20 -7.46
CA LEU A 181 -3.62 15.40 -8.19
C LEU A 181 -2.48 16.42 -8.26
N LEU A 182 -1.65 16.48 -7.22
CA LEU A 182 -0.56 17.45 -7.15
C LEU A 182 0.77 16.84 -7.56
N ASP A 183 1.09 15.63 -7.04
CA ASP A 183 2.41 15.02 -7.20
C ASP A 183 2.30 13.47 -7.19
N ASP A 184 2.74 12.82 -6.12
CA ASP A 184 2.90 11.36 -5.96
C ASP A 184 3.79 10.75 -7.08
N GLY A 185 4.85 11.47 -7.49
CA GLY A 185 5.78 11.06 -8.55
C GLY A 185 6.32 9.65 -8.33
N GLY A 186 6.31 8.84 -9.38
CA GLY A 186 6.77 7.46 -9.36
C GLY A 186 5.79 6.44 -8.76
N SER A 187 4.58 6.85 -8.37
CA SER A 187 3.52 5.95 -7.90
C SER A 187 2.80 5.25 -9.06
N GLY A 188 2.01 4.22 -8.73
CA GLY A 188 1.18 3.54 -9.73
C GLY A 188 0.18 4.48 -10.42
N TYR A 189 -0.46 5.37 -9.65
CA TYR A 189 -1.35 6.38 -10.22
C TYR A 189 -0.60 7.38 -11.12
N TRP A 190 0.59 7.81 -10.73
CA TRP A 190 1.43 8.70 -11.54
C TRP A 190 1.82 8.03 -12.86
N ILE A 191 2.30 6.77 -12.84
CA ILE A 191 2.64 6.00 -14.03
C ILE A 191 1.44 5.91 -14.97
N ALA A 192 0.26 5.56 -14.44
CA ALA A 192 -0.98 5.45 -15.21
C ALA A 192 -1.38 6.78 -15.87
N ARG A 193 -1.35 7.87 -15.10
CA ARG A 193 -1.67 9.22 -15.59
C ARG A 193 -0.71 9.66 -16.69
N GLU A 194 0.59 9.44 -16.51
CA GLU A 194 1.60 9.83 -17.49
C GLU A 194 1.51 8.97 -18.76
N ALA A 195 1.20 7.68 -18.64
CA ALA A 195 0.94 6.82 -19.79
C ALA A 195 -0.25 7.33 -20.62
N LEU A 196 -1.39 7.58 -19.98
CA LEU A 196 -2.57 8.13 -20.67
C LEU A 196 -2.28 9.50 -21.29
N ARG A 197 -1.52 10.36 -20.59
CA ARG A 197 -1.11 11.67 -21.14
C ARG A 197 -0.26 11.51 -22.40
N GLN A 198 0.70 10.59 -22.43
CA GLN A 198 1.53 10.32 -23.59
C GLN A 198 0.70 9.74 -24.75
N ILE A 199 -0.18 8.78 -24.47
CA ILE A 199 -1.06 8.16 -25.47
C ILE A 199 -1.93 9.21 -26.16
N TRP A 200 -2.62 10.06 -25.40
CA TRP A 200 -3.53 11.05 -25.99
C TRP A 200 -2.82 12.18 -26.69
N ARG A 201 -1.63 12.59 -26.27
CA ARG A 201 -0.80 13.54 -27.03
C ARG A 201 -0.35 12.95 -28.36
N ALA A 202 0.06 11.69 -28.39
CA ALA A 202 0.40 11.02 -29.64
C ALA A 202 -0.82 10.90 -30.58
N GLU A 203 -2.01 10.64 -30.04
CA GLU A 203 -3.26 10.64 -30.81
C GLU A 203 -3.63 12.04 -31.36
N ASP A 204 -3.37 13.10 -30.61
CA ASP A 204 -3.58 14.49 -31.07
C ASP A 204 -2.63 14.83 -32.24
N GLU A 205 -1.38 14.34 -32.21
CA GLU A 205 -0.38 14.57 -33.27
C GLU A 205 -0.63 13.69 -34.49
N ALA A 206 -1.01 12.42 -34.29
CA ALA A 206 -1.23 11.45 -35.37
C ALA A 206 -2.39 10.50 -35.00
N PRO A 207 -3.62 10.77 -35.48
CA PRO A 207 -4.75 9.90 -35.17
C PRO A 207 -4.51 8.44 -35.57
N GLY A 208 -4.70 7.53 -34.60
CA GLY A 208 -4.42 6.12 -34.75
C GLY A 208 -3.00 5.69 -34.31
N ALA A 209 -2.19 6.61 -33.77
CA ALA A 209 -0.84 6.33 -33.25
C ALA A 209 -0.82 5.21 -32.20
N TRP A 210 -1.87 5.10 -31.38
CA TRP A 210 -2.00 4.05 -30.36
C TRP A 210 -1.79 2.63 -30.92
N ARG A 211 -2.14 2.38 -32.21
CA ARG A 211 -1.99 1.05 -32.84
C ARG A 211 -0.53 0.62 -32.97
N HIS A 212 0.40 1.57 -32.99
CA HIS A 212 1.83 1.35 -33.17
C HIS A 212 2.60 1.29 -31.86
N SER A 213 1.99 1.58 -30.71
CA SER A 213 2.57 1.49 -29.38
C SER A 213 2.01 0.29 -28.63
N ALA A 214 2.88 -0.60 -28.13
CA ALA A 214 2.47 -1.73 -27.31
C ALA A 214 1.87 -1.23 -25.98
N MET A 215 2.49 -0.21 -25.37
CA MET A 215 1.96 0.44 -24.17
C MET A 215 0.54 0.96 -24.37
N ALA A 216 0.31 1.67 -25.49
CA ALA A 216 -1.00 2.24 -25.75
C ALA A 216 -2.08 1.16 -25.94
N ARG A 217 -1.76 0.09 -26.67
CA ARG A 217 -2.70 -1.03 -26.86
C ARG A 217 -3.09 -1.68 -25.54
N GLU A 218 -2.13 -2.04 -24.71
CA GLU A 218 -2.39 -2.70 -23.42
C GLU A 218 -3.14 -1.79 -22.44
N VAL A 219 -2.76 -0.50 -22.39
CA VAL A 219 -3.44 0.48 -21.53
C VAL A 219 -4.89 0.71 -21.98
N LEU A 220 -5.13 0.89 -23.29
CA LEU A 220 -6.46 1.13 -23.83
C LEU A 220 -7.35 -0.11 -23.79
N GLU A 221 -6.79 -1.31 -23.88
CA GLU A 221 -7.50 -2.58 -23.64
C GLU A 221 -8.02 -2.62 -22.20
N HIS A 222 -7.19 -2.30 -21.22
CA HIS A 222 -7.60 -2.23 -19.81
C HIS A 222 -8.67 -1.15 -19.55
N VAL A 223 -8.60 -0.03 -20.24
CA VAL A 223 -9.60 1.05 -20.19
C VAL A 223 -10.95 0.62 -20.80
N GLY A 224 -10.95 -0.40 -21.66
CA GLY A 224 -12.14 -0.94 -22.30
C GLY A 224 -12.50 -0.30 -23.64
N GLY A 225 -11.57 0.44 -24.27
CA GLY A 225 -11.74 1.01 -25.61
C GLY A 225 -10.69 2.06 -25.97
N SER A 226 -10.52 2.30 -27.26
CA SER A 226 -9.44 3.12 -27.82
C SER A 226 -9.83 4.55 -28.17
N ASP A 227 -11.00 5.00 -27.75
CA ASP A 227 -11.44 6.38 -27.95
C ASP A 227 -11.46 7.17 -26.63
N TRP A 228 -11.54 8.49 -26.77
CA TRP A 228 -11.58 9.41 -25.63
C TRP A 228 -12.78 9.17 -24.70
N ALA A 229 -13.93 8.75 -25.23
CA ALA A 229 -15.12 8.53 -24.43
C ALA A 229 -14.93 7.38 -23.43
N HIS A 230 -14.23 6.30 -23.82
CA HIS A 230 -13.85 5.20 -22.92
C HIS A 230 -12.86 5.67 -21.86
N THR A 231 -11.78 6.34 -22.26
CA THR A 231 -10.78 6.86 -21.30
C THR A 231 -11.41 7.83 -20.32
N ARG A 232 -12.26 8.75 -20.76
CA ARG A 232 -12.96 9.68 -19.88
C ARG A 232 -13.87 8.96 -18.90
N ARG A 233 -14.67 8.00 -19.38
CA ARG A 233 -15.55 7.20 -18.51
C ARG A 233 -14.75 6.45 -17.44
N PHE A 234 -13.64 5.83 -17.83
CA PHE A 234 -12.75 5.13 -16.92
C PHE A 234 -12.18 6.09 -15.86
N LEU A 235 -11.52 7.19 -16.27
CA LEU A 235 -10.85 8.12 -15.34
C LEU A 235 -11.80 8.77 -14.31
N TYR A 236 -13.06 9.05 -14.72
CA TYR A 236 -14.04 9.71 -13.85
C TYR A 236 -14.99 8.74 -13.16
N GLY A 237 -14.98 7.46 -13.55
CA GLY A 237 -15.89 6.44 -13.04
C GLY A 237 -15.29 5.48 -12.02
N VAL A 238 -13.96 5.45 -11.88
CA VAL A 238 -13.28 4.53 -10.97
C VAL A 238 -12.43 5.28 -9.95
N ASP A 239 -12.03 4.58 -8.88
CA ASP A 239 -11.14 5.14 -7.87
C ASP A 239 -9.67 5.23 -8.34
N ARG A 240 -8.85 5.93 -7.57
CA ARG A 240 -7.43 6.12 -7.87
C ARG A 240 -6.63 4.81 -7.87
N GLY A 241 -7.03 3.83 -7.09
CA GLY A 241 -6.40 2.51 -7.03
C GLY A 241 -6.58 1.77 -8.33
N GLU A 242 -7.80 1.82 -8.89
CA GLU A 242 -8.12 1.22 -10.18
C GLU A 242 -7.38 1.90 -11.33
N VAL A 243 -7.36 3.24 -11.37
CA VAL A 243 -6.53 3.96 -12.35
C VAL A 243 -5.06 3.53 -12.22
N GLY A 244 -4.54 3.41 -11.01
CA GLY A 244 -3.17 2.99 -10.76
C GLY A 244 -2.82 1.58 -11.26
N ARG A 245 -3.81 0.72 -11.51
CA ARG A 245 -3.60 -0.61 -12.12
C ARG A 245 -3.12 -0.56 -13.56
N LEU A 246 -3.38 0.53 -14.28
CA LEU A 246 -2.82 0.73 -15.62
C LEU A 246 -1.28 0.67 -15.63
N ALA A 247 -0.62 0.91 -14.49
CA ALA A 247 0.82 0.73 -14.35
C ALA A 247 1.28 -0.71 -14.63
N LEU A 248 0.41 -1.72 -14.44
CA LEU A 248 0.68 -3.11 -14.81
C LEU A 248 0.77 -3.27 -16.34
N ALA A 249 -0.14 -2.65 -17.08
CA ALA A 249 -0.10 -2.65 -18.55
C ALA A 249 1.17 -1.94 -19.06
N VAL A 250 1.54 -0.81 -18.47
CA VAL A 250 2.81 -0.13 -18.80
C VAL A 250 4.01 -1.03 -18.55
N ALA A 251 4.05 -1.73 -17.43
CA ALA A 251 5.14 -2.65 -17.08
C ALA A 251 5.19 -3.85 -18.04
N GLY A 252 4.05 -4.41 -18.41
CA GLY A 252 3.94 -5.50 -19.40
C GLY A 252 4.51 -5.12 -20.76
N ALA A 253 4.25 -3.90 -21.21
CA ALA A 253 4.72 -3.39 -22.49
C ALA A 253 6.22 -3.01 -22.52
N ALA A 254 6.89 -2.86 -21.37
CA ALA A 254 8.23 -2.29 -21.29
C ALA A 254 9.32 -3.05 -22.07
N GLY A 255 9.12 -4.36 -22.30
CA GLY A 255 10.03 -5.16 -23.10
C GLY A 255 9.98 -4.92 -24.61
N SER A 256 8.89 -4.31 -25.11
CA SER A 256 8.63 -4.08 -26.54
C SER A 256 8.30 -2.62 -26.90
N ASP A 257 8.20 -1.75 -25.89
CA ASP A 257 7.86 -0.33 -26.09
C ASP A 257 8.83 0.56 -25.30
N ALA A 258 9.66 1.29 -26.04
CA ALA A 258 10.67 2.18 -25.45
C ALA A 258 10.07 3.30 -24.58
N SER A 259 8.88 3.77 -24.92
CA SER A 259 8.17 4.81 -24.15
C SER A 259 7.69 4.27 -22.81
N ALA A 260 7.22 3.01 -22.77
CA ALA A 260 6.88 2.34 -21.53
C ALA A 260 8.10 2.17 -20.61
N LEU A 261 9.20 1.68 -21.17
CA LEU A 261 10.45 1.52 -20.43
C LEU A 261 10.96 2.86 -19.86
N GLN A 262 10.96 3.92 -20.69
CA GLN A 262 11.37 5.25 -20.27
C GLN A 262 10.47 5.82 -19.18
N LEU A 263 9.16 5.59 -19.25
CA LEU A 263 8.22 6.04 -18.23
C LEU A 263 8.50 5.33 -16.88
N LEU A 264 8.80 4.05 -16.89
CA LEU A 264 9.18 3.32 -15.68
C LEU A 264 10.53 3.77 -15.11
N GLN A 265 11.50 4.14 -15.97
CA GLN A 265 12.75 4.78 -15.53
C GLN A 265 12.50 6.11 -14.84
N GLN A 266 11.64 6.96 -15.42
CA GLN A 266 11.24 8.23 -14.83
C GLN A 266 10.54 8.01 -13.48
N ALA A 267 9.67 7.02 -13.38
CA ALA A 267 9.03 6.65 -12.11
C ALA A 267 10.08 6.29 -11.03
N GLY A 268 11.09 5.51 -11.40
CA GLY A 268 12.20 5.19 -10.50
C GLY A 268 12.98 6.43 -10.06
N ALA A 269 13.30 7.33 -10.99
CA ALA A 269 14.01 8.57 -10.69
C ALA A 269 13.23 9.47 -9.72
N GLU A 270 11.91 9.58 -9.88
CA GLU A 270 11.04 10.31 -8.94
C GLU A 270 11.09 9.72 -7.52
N LEU A 271 11.08 8.40 -7.38
CA LEU A 271 11.23 7.75 -6.09
C LEU A 271 12.63 8.00 -5.48
N GLY A 272 13.67 7.92 -6.31
CA GLY A 272 15.04 8.23 -5.90
C GLY A 272 15.22 9.68 -5.46
N ARG A 273 14.53 10.63 -6.12
CA ARG A 273 14.46 12.03 -5.71
C ARG A 273 13.96 12.20 -4.26
N LEU A 274 12.95 11.44 -3.85
CA LEU A 274 12.45 11.47 -2.46
C LEU A 274 13.54 11.04 -1.47
N ALA A 275 14.22 9.95 -1.76
CA ALA A 275 15.33 9.46 -0.93
C ALA A 275 16.47 10.47 -0.84
N ARG A 276 16.91 11.02 -1.98
CA ARG A 276 17.97 12.03 -2.06
C ARG A 276 17.65 13.27 -1.22
N ILE A 277 16.41 13.75 -1.27
CA ILE A 277 15.98 14.91 -0.46
C ILE A 277 16.03 14.58 1.04
N LEU A 278 15.60 13.38 1.46
CA LEU A 278 15.70 12.96 2.86
C LEU A 278 17.16 12.93 3.33
N VAL A 279 18.06 12.36 2.52
CA VAL A 279 19.51 12.33 2.81
C VAL A 279 20.08 13.75 2.89
N GLN A 280 19.70 14.65 2.00
CA GLN A 280 20.15 16.04 2.00
C GLN A 280 19.65 16.82 3.22
N ARG A 281 18.41 16.61 3.66
CA ARG A 281 17.81 17.32 4.79
C ARG A 281 18.29 16.84 6.15
N PHE A 282 18.51 15.53 6.29
CA PHE A 282 18.69 14.91 7.61
C PHE A 282 20.00 14.11 7.74
N GLY A 283 20.86 14.12 6.71
CA GLY A 283 22.16 13.44 6.71
C GLY A 283 22.10 12.00 6.19
N PRO A 284 23.26 11.35 6.00
CA PRO A 284 23.32 9.99 5.45
C PRO A 284 22.77 8.96 6.45
N ARG A 285 21.77 8.19 6.02
CA ARG A 285 21.19 7.04 6.73
C ARG A 285 20.76 6.00 5.70
N PRO A 286 20.62 4.72 6.08
CA PRO A 286 20.07 3.68 5.22
C PRO A 286 18.70 4.07 4.66
N VAL A 287 18.42 3.69 3.41
CA VAL A 287 17.13 3.88 2.73
C VAL A 287 16.49 2.52 2.49
N ALA A 288 15.23 2.39 2.89
CA ALA A 288 14.39 1.27 2.53
C ALA A 288 13.43 1.68 1.41
N LEU A 289 13.41 0.92 0.36
CA LEU A 289 12.46 1.02 -0.74
C LEU A 289 11.36 -0.01 -0.52
N ALA A 290 10.10 0.40 -0.50
CA ALA A 290 8.97 -0.49 -0.27
C ALA A 290 7.77 -0.14 -1.15
N GLY A 291 6.82 -1.06 -1.26
CA GLY A 291 5.60 -0.89 -2.02
C GLY A 291 5.58 -1.66 -3.34
N ARG A 292 4.38 -1.87 -3.87
CA ARG A 292 4.14 -2.76 -5.02
C ARG A 292 4.69 -2.22 -6.34
N VAL A 293 4.87 -0.91 -6.49
CA VAL A 293 5.42 -0.31 -7.70
C VAL A 293 6.82 -0.81 -8.02
N LEU A 294 7.65 -1.02 -6.99
CA LEU A 294 9.01 -1.53 -7.17
C LEU A 294 9.06 -2.97 -7.73
N GLN A 295 7.95 -3.70 -7.65
CA GLN A 295 7.83 -5.06 -8.17
C GLN A 295 7.32 -5.11 -9.62
N LEU A 296 6.89 -3.98 -10.18
CA LEU A 296 6.35 -3.91 -11.54
C LEU A 296 7.41 -4.21 -12.59
N HIS A 297 8.61 -3.62 -12.45
CA HIS A 297 9.72 -3.83 -13.37
C HIS A 297 11.05 -3.46 -12.72
N PRO A 298 12.15 -4.24 -12.95
CA PRO A 298 13.46 -3.99 -12.33
C PRO A 298 14.05 -2.61 -12.59
N VAL A 299 13.72 -2.00 -13.74
CA VAL A 299 14.24 -0.67 -14.12
C VAL A 299 13.82 0.43 -13.13
N ILE A 300 12.68 0.27 -12.46
CA ILE A 300 12.20 1.25 -11.47
C ILE A 300 13.17 1.31 -10.29
N GLU A 301 13.53 0.15 -9.73
CA GLU A 301 14.49 0.09 -8.64
C GLU A 301 15.89 0.55 -9.08
N GLN A 302 16.33 0.16 -10.27
CA GLN A 302 17.63 0.58 -10.83
C GLN A 302 17.71 2.11 -10.96
N ALA A 303 16.69 2.74 -11.55
CA ALA A 303 16.64 4.18 -11.71
C ALA A 303 16.53 4.91 -10.35
N CYS A 304 15.76 4.35 -9.42
CA CYS A 304 15.67 4.88 -8.06
C CYS A 304 17.03 4.88 -7.34
N ARG A 305 17.75 3.77 -7.41
CA ARG A 305 19.09 3.63 -6.81
C ARG A 305 20.13 4.58 -7.42
N ALA A 306 20.01 4.87 -8.71
CA ALA A 306 20.93 5.78 -9.41
C ALA A 306 20.85 7.23 -8.90
N GLU A 307 19.71 7.65 -8.33
CA GLU A 307 19.50 8.98 -7.74
C GLU A 307 20.04 9.11 -6.31
N ILE A 308 20.34 7.99 -5.64
CA ILE A 308 20.75 7.96 -4.23
C ILE A 308 22.29 7.94 -4.17
N PRO A 309 22.92 8.75 -3.29
CA PRO A 309 24.38 8.75 -3.15
C PRO A 309 24.91 7.34 -2.87
N SER A 310 25.99 6.94 -3.55
CA SER A 310 26.58 5.60 -3.45
C SER A 310 27.08 5.24 -2.04
N SER A 311 27.30 6.23 -1.18
CA SER A 311 27.66 6.04 0.23
C SER A 311 26.47 5.61 1.10
N VAL A 312 25.26 5.66 0.58
CA VAL A 312 24.02 5.33 1.32
C VAL A 312 23.62 3.89 1.03
N THR A 313 23.45 3.09 2.07
CA THR A 313 22.93 1.73 1.94
C THR A 313 21.46 1.75 1.53
N VAL A 314 21.13 1.06 0.44
CA VAL A 314 19.73 0.94 -0.05
C VAL A 314 19.28 -0.51 0.00
N GLN A 315 18.14 -0.77 0.63
CA GLN A 315 17.52 -2.10 0.70
C GLN A 315 16.08 -2.06 0.19
N THR A 316 15.67 -3.09 -0.54
CA THR A 316 14.26 -3.25 -0.96
C THR A 316 13.55 -4.18 0.00
N ARG A 317 12.34 -3.82 0.43
CA ARG A 317 11.55 -4.54 1.43
C ARG A 317 10.11 -4.73 0.97
N ILE A 318 9.56 -5.90 1.28
CA ILE A 318 8.12 -6.12 1.23
C ILE A 318 7.58 -5.67 2.60
N SER A 319 6.91 -4.52 2.64
CA SER A 319 6.33 -4.02 3.90
C SER A 319 5.19 -4.92 4.37
N ARG A 320 5.24 -5.27 5.64
CA ARG A 320 4.20 -5.97 6.39
C ARG A 320 3.79 -5.12 7.59
N GLY A 321 3.29 -3.91 7.32
CA GLY A 321 2.96 -2.93 8.34
C GLY A 321 2.09 -3.49 9.47
N HIS A 322 1.09 -4.33 9.16
CA HIS A 322 0.27 -5.01 10.16
C HIS A 322 1.07 -5.89 11.13
N HIS A 323 2.16 -6.56 10.67
CA HIS A 323 3.03 -7.35 11.56
C HIS A 323 3.82 -6.45 12.53
N ALA A 324 4.40 -5.36 12.00
CA ALA A 324 5.10 -4.39 12.84
C ALA A 324 4.15 -3.74 13.85
N ALA A 325 2.97 -3.34 13.40
CA ALA A 325 1.93 -2.78 14.26
C ALA A 325 1.52 -3.75 15.38
N ALA A 326 1.33 -5.04 15.06
CA ALA A 326 0.98 -6.07 16.05
C ALA A 326 2.07 -6.24 17.12
N ARG A 327 3.34 -6.34 16.69
CA ARG A 327 4.48 -6.44 17.61
C ARG A 327 4.64 -5.21 18.48
N ILE A 328 4.41 -4.01 17.93
CA ILE A 328 4.46 -2.76 18.68
C ILE A 328 3.30 -2.69 19.66
N ALA A 329 2.09 -3.06 19.27
CA ALA A 329 0.94 -3.11 20.15
C ALA A 329 1.15 -4.09 21.33
N ALA A 330 1.84 -5.21 21.11
CA ALA A 330 2.13 -6.18 22.15
C ALA A 330 3.20 -5.74 23.18
N ARG A 331 4.11 -4.82 22.82
CA ARG A 331 5.23 -4.40 23.70
C ARG A 331 4.83 -3.71 25.02
N PRO A 332 3.85 -2.76 25.06
CA PRO A 332 3.47 -2.07 26.31
C PRO A 332 2.93 -2.98 27.40
N LEU A 333 2.61 -4.23 27.03
CA LEU A 333 2.12 -5.23 27.97
C LEU A 333 3.24 -5.81 28.86
N LEU A 334 4.50 -5.47 28.57
CA LEU A 334 5.69 -5.85 29.37
C LEU A 334 6.16 -4.75 30.31
N GLU A 335 5.69 -3.48 30.17
CA GLU A 335 6.05 -2.37 31.03
C GLU A 335 4.80 -1.66 31.58
N PRO A 336 4.79 -1.20 32.86
CA PRO A 336 3.72 -0.36 33.37
C PRO A 336 3.68 0.98 32.63
N ALA A 337 2.50 1.32 32.14
CA ALA A 337 2.19 2.44 31.27
C ALA A 337 2.92 3.76 31.60
N GLN A 338 3.89 4.14 30.79
CA GLN A 338 4.18 5.55 30.54
C GLN A 338 3.34 5.97 29.33
N ALA A 339 2.33 6.78 29.58
CA ALA A 339 1.45 7.32 28.56
C ALA A 339 2.28 8.08 27.52
N GLN A 340 2.39 7.53 26.32
CA GLN A 340 2.94 8.27 25.18
C GLN A 340 1.96 9.39 24.84
N ALA A 341 2.44 10.63 24.97
CA ALA A 341 1.71 11.81 24.53
C ALA A 341 1.35 11.67 23.02
N PRO A 342 0.18 12.13 22.59
CA PRO A 342 -0.19 12.12 21.19
C PRO A 342 0.82 12.92 20.40
N LEU A 343 1.33 12.32 19.30
CA LEU A 343 2.22 12.97 18.35
C LEU A 343 1.52 14.24 17.83
N SER A 344 2.03 15.40 18.22
CA SER A 344 1.48 16.68 17.81
C SER A 344 1.72 16.90 16.32
N LEU A 345 0.66 16.82 15.53
CA LEU A 345 0.64 17.35 14.17
C LEU A 345 0.62 18.88 14.27
N THR A 346 1.76 19.52 14.15
CA THR A 346 1.81 20.98 13.96
C THR A 346 1.48 21.28 12.50
N PRO A 347 0.40 22.01 12.20
CA PRO A 347 0.15 22.50 10.85
C PRO A 347 1.12 23.67 10.57
N ARG A 348 1.90 23.55 9.51
CA ARG A 348 2.54 24.66 8.80
C ARG A 348 2.24 24.54 7.31
#